data_efe14a4f000fa26671a0f95d8ae466c3
#
_entry.id   efe14a4f000fa26671a0f95d8ae466c3
#
_cell.length_a   1.000
_cell.length_b   1.000
_cell.length_c   1.000
_cell.angle_alpha   90.00
_cell.angle_beta   90.00
_cell.angle_gamma   90.00
#
_symmetry.space_group_name_H-M   'P 1'
#
loop_
_entity.id
_entity.type
_entity.pdbx_description
1 polymer ?
#
loop_
_entity_poly.entity_id
_entity_poly.type
_entity_poly.pdbx_seq_one_letter_code
_entity_poly.pdbx_strand_id
1 'polypeptide(L)'
;MSKKGKDFEIPKPLFGFAFWQVFAENIKNKYKIHIFDKGNPKDVYNRKFKEYSKGYKKTKSSGKVTINGQKTSVSGGYENSVAPVLRGDLQLDTNSSADAKNNAIYIGWSLHGNKIEWLRRNGRVLTAKDKAMPDPVMKAIMPEFNKELKKVMPKGSQTITIGKK
;
A
#
# COMPACT_ATOMS: atom_id res chain seq x y z
N MET A 1 -10.32 -14.74 -45.17
CA MET A 1 -8.91 -14.59 -44.75
C MET A 1 -8.90 -13.85 -43.43
N SER A 2 -8.70 -14.56 -42.31
CA SER A 2 -8.62 -13.97 -40.97
C SER A 2 -7.25 -13.32 -40.81
N LYS A 3 -7.20 -11.99 -40.59
CA LYS A 3 -5.97 -11.29 -40.22
C LYS A 3 -5.62 -11.74 -38.80
N LYS A 4 -4.62 -12.62 -38.64
CA LYS A 4 -3.98 -12.88 -37.36
C LYS A 4 -3.51 -11.54 -36.79
N GLY A 5 -4.10 -11.12 -35.69
CA GLY A 5 -3.59 -9.98 -34.90
C GLY A 5 -2.14 -10.29 -34.55
N LYS A 6 -1.24 -9.35 -34.78
CA LYS A 6 0.14 -9.45 -34.29
C LYS A 6 0.05 -9.39 -32.75
N ASP A 7 0.50 -10.44 -32.09
CA ASP A 7 0.66 -10.43 -30.66
C ASP A 7 1.61 -9.27 -30.28
N PHE A 8 1.12 -8.36 -29.48
CA PHE A 8 1.91 -7.24 -29.01
C PHE A 8 2.67 -7.65 -27.75
N GLU A 9 3.97 -7.84 -27.87
CA GLU A 9 4.82 -8.03 -26.72
C GLU A 9 5.02 -6.71 -25.97
N ILE A 10 4.64 -6.71 -24.71
CA ILE A 10 4.90 -5.57 -23.82
C ILE A 10 6.41 -5.44 -23.61
N PRO A 11 7.02 -4.30 -23.98
CA PRO A 11 8.45 -4.12 -23.78
C PRO A 11 8.86 -4.28 -22.32
N LYS A 12 10.01 -4.90 -22.08
CA LYS A 12 10.61 -4.99 -20.74
C LYS A 12 12.01 -4.38 -20.80
N PRO A 13 12.28 -3.32 -20.05
CA PRO A 13 11.35 -2.56 -19.19
C PRO A 13 10.39 -1.65 -19.99
N LEU A 14 9.12 -1.56 -19.52
CA LEU A 14 8.12 -0.69 -20.12
C LEU A 14 8.47 0.79 -19.97
N PHE A 15 9.06 1.16 -18.85
CA PHE A 15 9.53 2.51 -18.53
C PHE A 15 10.96 2.48 -17.98
N GLY A 16 11.65 3.62 -18.04
CA GLY A 16 12.95 3.79 -17.42
C GLY A 16 12.90 3.66 -15.89
N PHE A 17 14.04 3.33 -15.28
CA PHE A 17 14.16 3.12 -13.83
C PHE A 17 13.68 4.33 -12.99
N ALA A 18 14.00 5.55 -13.42
CA ALA A 18 13.57 6.78 -12.74
C ALA A 18 12.04 6.89 -12.64
N PHE A 19 11.32 6.54 -13.70
CA PHE A 19 9.86 6.50 -13.65
C PHE A 19 9.35 5.53 -12.60
N TRP A 20 9.89 4.30 -12.59
CA TRP A 20 9.47 3.27 -11.64
C TRP A 20 9.76 3.64 -10.19
N GLN A 21 10.87 4.33 -9.92
CA GLN A 21 11.18 4.82 -8.56
C GLN A 21 10.18 5.86 -8.09
N VAL A 22 9.93 6.90 -8.90
CA VAL A 22 8.96 7.96 -8.56
C VAL A 22 7.56 7.37 -8.40
N PHE A 23 7.17 6.46 -9.28
CA PHE A 23 5.88 5.82 -9.24
C PHE A 23 5.71 4.92 -8.00
N ALA A 24 6.75 4.18 -7.62
CA ALA A 24 6.77 3.38 -6.39
C ALA A 24 6.61 4.25 -5.14
N GLU A 25 7.26 5.40 -5.10
CA GLU A 25 7.15 6.36 -4.00
C GLU A 25 5.73 6.93 -3.90
N ASN A 26 5.11 7.29 -5.02
CA ASN A 26 3.74 7.78 -5.08
C ASN A 26 2.74 6.72 -4.58
N ILE A 27 2.92 5.46 -4.98
CA ILE A 27 2.09 4.34 -4.50
C ILE A 27 2.25 4.17 -2.99
N LYS A 28 3.49 4.13 -2.49
CA LYS A 28 3.78 4.02 -1.06
C LYS A 28 3.08 5.11 -0.25
N ASN A 29 3.15 6.36 -0.71
CA ASN A 29 2.54 7.48 0.00
C ASN A 29 1.01 7.36 0.03
N LYS A 30 0.36 7.00 -1.06
CA LYS A 30 -1.08 6.76 -1.10
C LYS A 30 -1.49 5.55 -0.24
N TYR A 31 -0.69 4.49 -0.26
CA TYR A 31 -0.90 3.32 0.59
C TYR A 31 -0.79 3.67 2.08
N LYS A 32 0.24 4.45 2.47
CA LYS A 32 0.39 4.93 3.86
C LYS A 32 -0.82 5.76 4.31
N ILE A 33 -1.30 6.67 3.47
CA ILE A 33 -2.51 7.45 3.76
C ILE A 33 -3.69 6.51 3.98
N HIS A 34 -3.90 5.52 3.11
CA HIS A 34 -5.03 4.59 3.21
C HIS A 34 -5.02 3.75 4.50
N ILE A 35 -3.86 3.19 4.85
CA ILE A 35 -3.72 2.25 5.99
C ILE A 35 -3.59 3.00 7.34
N PHE A 36 -2.88 4.12 7.34
CA PHE A 36 -2.50 4.83 8.56
C PHE A 36 -3.23 6.17 8.72
N ASP A 37 -4.33 6.38 8.01
CA ASP A 37 -5.17 7.57 8.21
C ASP A 37 -5.64 7.67 9.66
N LYS A 38 -5.63 8.88 10.22
CA LYS A 38 -6.01 9.12 11.62
C LYS A 38 -7.51 8.96 11.85
N GLY A 39 -8.33 9.39 10.88
CA GLY A 39 -9.77 9.45 11.00
C GLY A 39 -10.50 8.23 10.46
N ASN A 40 -10.02 7.66 9.35
CA ASN A 40 -10.69 6.57 8.65
C ASN A 40 -9.72 5.54 8.05
N PRO A 41 -8.86 4.94 8.88
CA PRO A 41 -7.91 3.95 8.40
C PRO A 41 -8.62 2.67 7.95
N LYS A 42 -8.13 2.09 6.86
CA LYS A 42 -8.72 0.91 6.26
C LYS A 42 -7.67 -0.14 5.94
N ASP A 43 -8.09 -1.40 5.94
CA ASP A 43 -7.24 -2.52 5.59
C ASP A 43 -7.00 -2.64 4.05
N VAL A 44 -6.21 -3.62 3.64
CA VAL A 44 -5.92 -3.88 2.23
C VAL A 44 -7.17 -4.18 1.40
N TYR A 45 -8.23 -4.69 2.02
CA TYR A 45 -9.53 -4.95 1.40
C TYR A 45 -10.49 -3.75 1.44
N ASN A 46 -10.01 -2.55 1.84
CA ASN A 46 -10.80 -1.33 2.01
C ASN A 46 -11.86 -1.41 3.11
N ARG A 47 -11.70 -2.31 4.09
CA ARG A 47 -12.57 -2.45 5.25
C ARG A 47 -12.05 -1.59 6.40
N LYS A 48 -12.93 -1.00 7.18
CA LYS A 48 -12.56 -0.30 8.41
C LYS A 48 -11.93 -1.27 9.40
N PHE A 49 -10.87 -0.85 10.09
CA PHE A 49 -10.33 -1.63 11.18
C PHE A 49 -11.33 -1.74 12.33
N LYS A 50 -11.36 -2.92 12.96
CA LYS A 50 -12.16 -3.13 14.17
C LYS A 50 -11.68 -2.21 15.29
N GLU A 51 -12.63 -1.77 16.12
CA GLU A 51 -12.33 -1.06 17.34
C GLU A 51 -11.39 -1.89 18.25
N TYR A 52 -10.56 -1.19 18.98
CA TYR A 52 -9.76 -1.84 20.03
C TYR A 52 -10.65 -2.26 21.20
N SER A 53 -10.20 -3.22 21.98
CA SER A 53 -10.86 -3.56 23.26
C SER A 53 -10.98 -2.30 24.13
N LYS A 54 -12.04 -2.24 24.95
CA LYS A 54 -12.31 -1.09 25.83
C LYS A 54 -11.07 -0.72 26.69
N GLY A 55 -10.39 -1.73 27.24
CA GLY A 55 -9.20 -1.53 28.05
C GLY A 55 -8.04 -0.91 27.26
N TYR A 56 -7.73 -1.48 26.06
CA TYR A 56 -6.66 -0.95 25.23
C TYR A 56 -6.99 0.45 24.69
N LYS A 57 -8.25 0.71 24.30
CA LYS A 57 -8.71 2.03 23.84
C LYS A 57 -8.51 3.09 24.93
N LYS A 58 -8.89 2.79 26.17
CA LYS A 58 -8.68 3.68 27.34
C LYS A 58 -7.19 3.97 27.54
N THR A 59 -6.36 2.92 27.53
CA THR A 59 -4.90 3.09 27.68
C THR A 59 -4.29 3.89 26.52
N LYS A 60 -4.68 3.60 25.29
CA LYS A 60 -4.19 4.33 24.11
C LYS A 60 -4.61 5.79 24.13
N SER A 61 -5.87 6.09 24.49
CA SER A 61 -6.39 7.47 24.57
C SER A 61 -5.73 8.32 25.66
N SER A 62 -5.12 7.71 26.69
CA SER A 62 -4.30 8.44 27.65
C SER A 62 -2.98 8.97 27.09
N GLY A 63 -2.66 8.66 25.84
CA GLY A 63 -1.40 9.05 25.18
C GLY A 63 -0.18 8.23 25.63
N LYS A 64 -0.34 7.29 26.56
CA LYS A 64 0.75 6.46 27.09
C LYS A 64 0.32 5.00 27.17
N VAL A 65 1.16 4.09 26.71
CA VAL A 65 0.95 2.64 26.83
C VAL A 65 2.19 1.97 27.39
N THR A 66 2.02 0.85 28.04
CA THR A 66 3.14 0.03 28.52
C THR A 66 3.36 -1.16 27.58
N ILE A 67 4.58 -1.27 27.06
CA ILE A 67 5.00 -2.37 26.18
C ILE A 67 6.24 -3.01 26.84
N ASN A 68 6.17 -4.30 27.11
CA ASN A 68 7.27 -5.04 27.76
C ASN A 68 7.79 -4.33 29.02
N GLY A 69 6.89 -3.82 29.87
CA GLY A 69 7.24 -3.11 31.10
C GLY A 69 7.67 -1.64 30.92
N GLN A 70 7.87 -1.18 29.70
CA GLN A 70 8.29 0.19 29.42
C GLN A 70 7.11 1.09 29.01
N LYS A 71 6.99 2.24 29.66
CA LYS A 71 6.03 3.29 29.26
C LYS A 71 6.48 3.92 27.95
N THR A 72 5.60 3.98 26.97
CA THR A 72 5.85 4.62 25.68
C THR A 72 4.71 5.57 25.32
N SER A 73 5.02 6.66 24.63
CA SER A 73 4.03 7.61 24.16
C SER A 73 3.37 7.11 22.86
N VAL A 74 2.08 7.38 22.71
CA VAL A 74 1.37 7.20 21.45
C VAL A 74 1.76 8.33 20.50
N SER A 75 1.96 8.03 19.22
CA SER A 75 2.24 9.03 18.19
C SER A 75 1.09 10.04 18.11
N GLY A 76 1.44 11.33 18.08
CA GLY A 76 0.47 12.42 18.17
C GLY A 76 -0.65 12.35 17.15
N GLY A 77 -1.88 12.46 17.64
CA GLY A 77 -3.12 12.37 16.87
C GLY A 77 -3.62 10.95 16.61
N TYR A 78 -2.94 9.89 17.11
CA TYR A 78 -3.38 8.50 16.98
C TYR A 78 -3.99 7.93 18.26
N GLU A 79 -4.11 8.70 19.32
CA GLU A 79 -4.60 8.29 20.63
C GLU A 79 -6.00 7.67 20.53
N ASN A 80 -6.87 8.30 19.77
CA ASN A 80 -8.26 7.84 19.53
C ASN A 80 -8.47 7.12 18.21
N SER A 81 -7.41 6.94 17.42
CA SER A 81 -7.50 6.28 16.12
C SER A 81 -7.43 4.76 16.26
N VAL A 82 -8.19 4.05 15.42
CA VAL A 82 -8.09 2.60 15.25
C VAL A 82 -6.96 2.19 14.29
N ALA A 83 -6.26 3.14 13.68
CA ALA A 83 -5.11 2.88 12.85
C ALA A 83 -4.05 2.04 13.59
N PRO A 84 -3.32 1.15 12.91
CA PRO A 84 -2.28 0.30 13.50
C PRO A 84 -1.01 1.12 13.80
N VAL A 85 -1.17 2.28 14.41
CA VAL A 85 -0.11 3.20 14.79
C VAL A 85 -0.07 3.33 16.30
N LEU A 86 1.08 3.09 16.89
CA LEU A 86 1.35 3.35 18.28
C LEU A 86 2.43 4.42 18.42
N ARG A 87 3.68 4.11 18.05
CA ARG A 87 4.80 5.06 18.02
C ARG A 87 5.13 5.61 16.64
N GLY A 88 4.45 5.12 15.62
CA GLY A 88 4.74 5.47 14.22
C GLY A 88 5.81 4.62 13.55
N ASP A 89 6.52 3.75 14.30
CA ASP A 89 7.62 2.93 13.77
C ASP A 89 7.25 2.18 12.50
N LEU A 90 6.09 1.51 12.50
CA LEU A 90 5.62 0.73 11.35
C LEU A 90 5.29 1.61 10.15
N GLN A 91 4.70 2.78 10.39
CA GLN A 91 4.39 3.75 9.35
C GLN A 91 5.66 4.35 8.75
N LEU A 92 6.67 4.65 9.59
CA LEU A 92 7.97 5.17 9.15
C LEU A 92 8.77 4.12 8.38
N ASP A 93 8.75 2.86 8.83
CA ASP A 93 9.44 1.74 8.19
C ASP A 93 8.79 1.27 6.88
N THR A 94 7.59 1.78 6.52
CA THR A 94 6.99 1.46 5.23
C THR A 94 7.85 2.00 4.10
N ASN A 95 8.38 1.10 3.28
CA ASN A 95 9.27 1.41 2.17
C ASN A 95 8.69 0.94 0.83
N SER A 96 9.29 1.40 -0.25
CA SER A 96 8.99 0.95 -1.60
C SER A 96 10.26 0.66 -2.36
N SER A 97 10.19 -0.29 -3.27
CA SER A 97 11.26 -0.55 -4.23
C SER A 97 10.65 -0.81 -5.60
N ALA A 98 11.42 -0.51 -6.63
CA ALA A 98 11.04 -0.70 -8.01
C ALA A 98 11.97 -1.69 -8.70
N ASP A 99 11.38 -2.65 -9.39
CA ASP A 99 12.06 -3.57 -10.30
C ASP A 99 11.63 -3.22 -11.74
N ALA A 100 12.37 -2.28 -12.35
CA ALA A 100 12.06 -1.82 -13.69
C ALA A 100 12.18 -2.95 -14.72
N LYS A 101 13.12 -3.89 -14.54
CA LYS A 101 13.34 -5.03 -15.44
C LYS A 101 12.10 -5.91 -15.55
N ASN A 102 11.41 -6.11 -14.43
CA ASN A 102 10.21 -6.95 -14.37
C ASN A 102 8.91 -6.15 -14.35
N ASN A 103 8.97 -4.81 -14.51
CA ASN A 103 7.81 -3.91 -14.43
C ASN A 103 7.04 -4.10 -13.11
N ALA A 104 7.76 -4.22 -11.99
CA ALA A 104 7.18 -4.53 -10.69
C ALA A 104 7.53 -3.47 -9.64
N ILE A 105 6.63 -3.30 -8.69
CA ILE A 105 6.80 -2.45 -7.51
C ILE A 105 6.48 -3.28 -6.27
N TYR A 106 7.32 -3.11 -5.25
CA TYR A 106 7.15 -3.75 -3.96
C TYR A 106 6.95 -2.69 -2.87
N ILE A 107 5.98 -2.91 -2.01
CA ILE A 107 5.77 -2.15 -0.78
C ILE A 107 5.99 -3.10 0.39
N GLY A 108 6.77 -2.67 1.37
CA GLY A 108 7.12 -3.55 2.48
C GLY A 108 7.66 -2.83 3.70
N TRP A 109 8.18 -3.62 4.62
CA TRP A 109 8.76 -3.19 5.89
C TRP A 109 10.08 -3.91 6.10
N SER A 110 11.14 -3.16 6.38
CA SER A 110 12.49 -3.71 6.56
C SER A 110 12.74 -4.17 8.00
N LEU A 111 12.29 -3.40 8.98
CA LEU A 111 12.59 -3.61 10.41
C LEU A 111 11.41 -4.23 11.18
N HIS A 112 10.19 -3.97 10.75
CA HIS A 112 8.98 -4.29 11.50
C HIS A 112 8.04 -5.29 10.82
N GLY A 113 8.56 -6.07 9.86
CA GLY A 113 7.77 -7.06 9.12
C GLY A 113 7.07 -8.10 10.02
N ASN A 114 7.66 -8.49 11.13
CA ASN A 114 7.06 -9.40 12.10
C ASN A 114 5.79 -8.84 12.75
N LYS A 115 5.66 -7.51 12.88
CA LYS A 115 4.45 -6.86 13.40
C LYS A 115 3.26 -7.01 12.46
N ILE A 116 3.49 -7.16 11.15
CA ILE A 116 2.44 -7.35 10.15
C ILE A 116 1.64 -8.62 10.42
N GLU A 117 2.34 -9.72 10.69
CA GLU A 117 1.67 -10.99 11.01
C GLU A 117 0.88 -10.91 12.31
N TRP A 118 1.44 -10.27 13.34
CA TRP A 118 0.72 -10.04 14.58
C TRP A 118 -0.55 -9.18 14.37
N LEU A 119 -0.45 -8.10 13.58
CA LEU A 119 -1.59 -7.27 13.22
C LEU A 119 -2.65 -8.05 12.45
N ARG A 120 -2.24 -8.91 11.51
CA ARG A 120 -3.14 -9.78 10.74
C ARG A 120 -3.93 -10.71 11.64
N ARG A 121 -3.28 -11.38 12.61
CA ARG A 121 -3.94 -12.24 13.61
C ARG A 121 -4.95 -11.49 14.47
N ASN A 122 -4.74 -10.19 14.66
CA ASN A 122 -5.66 -9.30 15.38
C ASN A 122 -6.67 -8.58 14.46
N GLY A 123 -6.89 -9.09 13.25
CA GLY A 123 -7.89 -8.61 12.31
C GLY A 123 -7.52 -7.28 11.64
N ARG A 124 -6.24 -6.91 11.62
CA ARG A 124 -5.69 -5.73 10.92
C ARG A 124 -4.84 -6.17 9.75
N VAL A 125 -5.48 -6.40 8.62
CA VAL A 125 -4.83 -6.96 7.43
C VAL A 125 -4.23 -5.83 6.60
N LEU A 126 -2.92 -5.62 6.71
CA LEU A 126 -2.21 -4.61 5.94
C LEU A 126 -1.83 -5.11 4.54
N THR A 127 -1.45 -6.38 4.45
CA THR A 127 -1.11 -7.05 3.18
C THR A 127 -1.81 -8.39 3.08
N ALA A 128 -2.09 -8.85 1.85
CA ALA A 128 -2.66 -10.16 1.59
C ALA A 128 -2.10 -10.74 0.28
N LYS A 129 -2.02 -12.06 0.19
CA LYS A 129 -1.50 -12.75 -1.01
C LYS A 129 -2.41 -12.56 -2.23
N ASP A 130 -3.72 -12.53 -1.98
CA ASP A 130 -4.78 -12.38 -2.99
C ASP A 130 -5.11 -10.92 -3.31
N LYS A 131 -4.54 -9.96 -2.58
CA LYS A 131 -4.80 -8.53 -2.74
C LYS A 131 -3.51 -7.73 -2.56
N ALA A 132 -2.84 -7.45 -3.66
CA ALA A 132 -1.56 -6.75 -3.64
C ALA A 132 -1.68 -5.29 -3.16
N MET A 133 -2.81 -4.62 -3.48
CA MET A 133 -3.01 -3.21 -3.19
C MET A 133 -4.50 -2.89 -2.97
N PRO A 134 -4.84 -1.95 -2.06
CA PRO A 134 -6.24 -1.49 -1.90
C PRO A 134 -6.77 -0.85 -3.19
N ASP A 135 -8.04 -1.14 -3.56
CA ASP A 135 -8.65 -0.59 -4.77
C ASP A 135 -8.66 0.95 -4.83
N PRO A 136 -8.91 1.69 -3.72
CA PRO A 136 -8.82 3.15 -3.75
C PRO A 136 -7.42 3.66 -4.10
N VAL A 137 -6.37 2.97 -3.64
CA VAL A 137 -4.98 3.30 -3.97
C VAL A 137 -4.74 3.04 -5.45
N MET A 138 -5.14 1.88 -5.97
CA MET A 138 -5.04 1.57 -7.41
C MET A 138 -5.78 2.59 -8.26
N LYS A 139 -7.03 2.93 -7.94
CA LYS A 139 -7.80 3.94 -8.66
C LYS A 139 -7.13 5.31 -8.66
N ALA A 140 -6.43 5.67 -7.60
CA ALA A 140 -5.77 6.97 -7.48
C ALA A 140 -4.45 7.06 -8.29
N ILE A 141 -3.81 5.93 -8.62
CA ILE A 141 -2.53 5.91 -9.36
C ILE A 141 -2.71 5.59 -10.84
N MET A 142 -3.76 4.85 -11.22
CA MET A 142 -3.98 4.42 -12.61
C MET A 142 -4.04 5.55 -13.64
N PRO A 143 -4.62 6.73 -13.35
CA PRO A 143 -4.59 7.84 -14.31
C PRO A 143 -3.17 8.30 -14.69
N GLU A 144 -2.27 8.38 -13.69
CA GLU A 144 -0.87 8.74 -13.92
C GLU A 144 -0.16 7.65 -14.75
N PHE A 145 -0.32 6.40 -14.36
CA PHE A 145 0.23 5.26 -15.11
C PHE A 145 -0.24 5.24 -16.56
N ASN A 146 -1.54 5.37 -16.79
CA ASN A 146 -2.13 5.36 -18.13
C ASN A 146 -1.67 6.54 -18.99
N LYS A 147 -1.45 7.71 -18.38
CA LYS A 147 -0.88 8.88 -19.08
C LYS A 147 0.52 8.57 -19.60
N GLU A 148 1.38 7.97 -18.78
CA GLU A 148 2.73 7.61 -19.19
C GLU A 148 2.73 6.43 -20.18
N LEU A 149 1.86 5.45 -19.97
CA LEU A 149 1.69 4.31 -20.88
C LEU A 149 1.36 4.77 -22.32
N LYS A 150 0.46 5.74 -22.46
CA LYS A 150 0.10 6.31 -23.78
C LYS A 150 1.28 6.94 -24.52
N LYS A 151 2.33 7.38 -23.82
CA LYS A 151 3.53 7.97 -24.45
C LYS A 151 4.44 6.91 -25.07
N VAL A 152 4.45 5.70 -24.50
CA VAL A 152 5.35 4.62 -24.94
C VAL A 152 4.65 3.59 -25.83
N MET A 153 3.31 3.60 -25.89
CA MET A 153 2.56 2.70 -26.78
C MET A 153 2.55 3.22 -28.22
N PRO A 154 2.69 2.33 -29.20
CA PRO A 154 2.54 2.68 -30.62
C PRO A 154 1.14 3.27 -30.89
N LYS A 155 1.08 4.29 -31.75
CA LYS A 155 -0.19 4.85 -32.22
C LYS A 155 -0.98 3.75 -32.94
N GLY A 156 -2.19 3.47 -32.46
CA GLY A 156 -3.07 2.41 -33.02
C GLY A 156 -3.17 1.14 -32.17
N SER A 157 -2.48 1.05 -31.05
CA SER A 157 -2.64 -0.08 -30.12
C SER A 157 -3.98 -0.03 -29.39
N GLN A 158 -4.68 -1.16 -29.34
CA GLN A 158 -5.96 -1.29 -28.62
C GLN A 158 -5.74 -1.27 -27.09
N THR A 159 -6.79 -0.92 -26.39
CA THR A 159 -6.81 -0.81 -24.92
C THR A 159 -6.32 -2.10 -24.27
N ILE A 160 -5.25 -2.02 -23.46
CA ILE A 160 -4.83 -3.13 -22.61
C ILE A 160 -5.68 -3.07 -21.35
N THR A 161 -6.52 -4.07 -21.16
CA THR A 161 -7.25 -4.27 -19.89
C THR A 161 -6.32 -4.99 -18.93
N ILE A 162 -5.77 -4.26 -17.95
CA ILE A 162 -4.97 -4.87 -16.88
C ILE A 162 -5.91 -5.39 -15.81
N GLY A 163 -5.99 -6.70 -15.71
CA GLY A 163 -6.45 -7.36 -14.51
C GLY A 163 -7.93 -7.69 -14.42
N LYS A 164 -8.21 -8.95 -14.63
CA LYS A 164 -9.05 -9.79 -13.74
C LYS A 164 -8.70 -11.24 -14.07
N LYS A 165 -7.98 -11.87 -13.21
CA LYS A 165 -8.07 -13.33 -13.00
C LYS A 165 -8.61 -13.55 -11.61
#